data_175d351505a9db47a54135e82b1095ca
#
_entry.id   175d351505a9db47a54135e82b1095ca
#
_cell.length_a   1.000
_cell.length_b   1.000
_cell.length_c   1.000
_cell.angle_alpha   90.00
_cell.angle_beta   90.00
_cell.angle_gamma   90.00
#
_symmetry.space_group_name_H-M   'P 1'
#
loop_
_entity.id
_entity.type
_entity.pdbx_description
1 polymer ?
#
loop_
_entity_poly.entity_id
_entity_poly.type
_entity_poly.pdbx_seq_one_letter_code
_entity_poly.pdbx_strand_id
1 'polypeptide(L)'
;KGLHSFTQDEINELIVRNAFEYGNAVRLKGGDPFIFGRGSEEIDYIESFGIETEVVPGISSSMAVPASQGISLTKRGVSESFWVITGTTSERKLSTDVYLAAQSTATVVILMGMSKLNEIVSIFKKFNKSEIPTAIIQNGTTVSEKIGLGTINSIEEVVLQKQLSS
;
A
#
# COMPACT_ATOMS: atom_id res chain seq x y z
N LYS A 1 0.86 1.60 -14.85
CA LYS A 1 0.87 2.96 -14.25
C LYS A 1 -0.17 3.77 -15.00
N GLY A 2 -1.31 4.09 -14.35
CA GLY A 2 -2.27 5.01 -14.92
C GLY A 2 -1.62 6.37 -15.13
N LEU A 3 -1.88 7.00 -16.24
CA LEU A 3 -1.61 8.41 -16.44
C LEU A 3 -2.42 9.15 -15.35
N HIS A 4 -1.73 9.78 -14.39
CA HIS A 4 -2.38 10.71 -13.48
C HIS A 4 -2.78 11.92 -14.31
N SER A 5 -4.03 11.92 -14.77
CA SER A 5 -4.57 13.00 -15.58
C SER A 5 -4.93 14.23 -14.74
N PHE A 6 -5.08 14.05 -13.41
CA PHE A 6 -5.56 15.08 -12.49
C PHE A 6 -4.72 15.10 -11.21
N THR A 7 -4.49 16.28 -10.68
CA THR A 7 -4.00 16.48 -9.31
C THR A 7 -5.09 16.14 -8.30
N GLN A 8 -4.72 16.02 -7.00
CA GLN A 8 -5.73 15.77 -5.96
C GLN A 8 -6.73 16.92 -5.84
N ASP A 9 -6.25 18.15 -5.96
CA ASP A 9 -7.12 19.33 -5.89
C ASP A 9 -8.12 19.35 -7.04
N GLU A 10 -7.69 19.06 -8.27
CA GLU A 10 -8.57 18.92 -9.42
C GLU A 10 -9.59 17.79 -9.25
N ILE A 11 -9.21 16.67 -8.62
CA ILE A 11 -10.14 15.58 -8.30
C ILE A 11 -11.20 16.06 -7.30
N ASN A 12 -10.77 16.73 -6.24
CA ASN A 12 -11.66 17.26 -5.21
C ASN A 12 -12.68 18.26 -5.81
N GLU A 13 -12.19 19.22 -6.59
CA GLU A 13 -13.05 20.17 -7.30
C GLU A 13 -14.02 19.48 -8.26
N LEU A 14 -13.56 18.46 -8.97
CA LEU A 14 -14.39 17.70 -9.90
C LEU A 14 -15.55 16.99 -9.18
N ILE A 15 -15.28 16.39 -8.00
CA ILE A 15 -16.32 15.73 -7.20
C ILE A 15 -17.37 16.73 -6.76
N VAL A 16 -16.95 17.85 -6.17
CA VAL A 16 -17.87 18.90 -5.69
C VAL A 16 -18.72 19.44 -6.83
N ARG A 17 -18.09 19.79 -7.96
CA ARG A 17 -18.80 20.29 -9.14
C ARG A 17 -19.86 19.29 -9.64
N ASN A 18 -19.50 18.01 -9.77
CA ASN A 18 -20.45 17.00 -10.25
C ASN A 18 -21.56 16.74 -9.23
N ALA A 19 -21.28 16.79 -7.93
CA ALA A 19 -22.31 16.65 -6.90
C ALA A 19 -23.36 17.77 -6.98
N PHE A 20 -22.94 19.02 -7.19
CA PHE A 20 -23.87 20.14 -7.39
C PHE A 20 -24.63 20.08 -8.72
N GLU A 21 -23.97 19.63 -9.79
CA GLU A 21 -24.58 19.59 -11.12
C GLU A 21 -25.59 18.44 -11.27
N TYR A 22 -25.28 17.26 -10.70
CA TYR A 22 -26.05 16.03 -10.90
C TYR A 22 -26.77 15.51 -9.64
N GLY A 23 -26.61 16.19 -8.51
CA GLY A 23 -27.17 15.78 -7.20
C GLY A 23 -26.44 14.68 -6.49
N ASN A 24 -25.74 13.78 -7.20
CA ASN A 24 -24.91 12.71 -6.65
C ASN A 24 -23.64 12.52 -7.47
N ALA A 25 -22.54 12.24 -6.79
CA ALA A 25 -21.26 11.87 -7.42
C ALA A 25 -20.68 10.63 -6.76
N VAL A 26 -20.23 9.66 -7.54
CA VAL A 26 -19.57 8.46 -7.03
C VAL A 26 -18.08 8.52 -7.34
N ARG A 27 -17.26 8.59 -6.30
CA ARG A 27 -15.80 8.49 -6.40
C ARG A 27 -15.36 7.03 -6.30
N LEU A 28 -15.14 6.40 -7.45
CA LEU A 28 -14.65 5.01 -7.47
C LEU A 28 -13.14 4.97 -7.21
N LYS A 29 -12.73 4.14 -6.24
CA LYS A 29 -11.33 3.95 -5.82
C LYS A 29 -10.94 2.47 -5.89
N GLY A 30 -9.66 2.19 -6.11
CA GLY A 30 -9.12 0.82 -6.00
C GLY A 30 -8.77 0.48 -4.57
N GLY A 31 -9.35 -0.58 -4.03
CA GLY A 31 -9.12 -1.00 -2.65
C GLY A 31 -10.01 -0.26 -1.64
N ASP A 32 -9.56 -0.17 -0.40
CA ASP A 32 -10.27 0.57 0.64
C ASP A 32 -9.93 2.08 0.56
N PRO A 33 -10.93 2.97 0.62
CA PRO A 33 -10.72 4.42 0.50
C PRO A 33 -9.83 5.01 1.59
N PHE A 34 -9.82 4.42 2.78
CA PHE A 34 -9.07 4.92 3.94
C PHE A 34 -7.70 4.27 4.13
N ILE A 35 -7.36 3.23 3.38
CA ILE A 35 -6.06 2.59 3.47
C ILE A 35 -5.12 3.12 2.36
N PHE A 36 -4.35 4.16 2.69
CA PHE A 36 -3.46 4.89 1.77
C PHE A 36 -4.17 5.44 0.51
N GLY A 37 -5.50 5.63 0.60
CA GLY A 37 -6.34 6.06 -0.50
C GLY A 37 -6.71 7.54 -0.48
N ARG A 38 -6.25 8.31 0.51
CA ARG A 38 -6.57 9.74 0.70
C ARG A 38 -8.08 10.03 0.84
N GLY A 39 -8.89 9.01 1.25
CA GLY A 39 -10.34 9.16 1.35
C GLY A 39 -10.77 10.23 2.35
N SER A 40 -10.07 10.37 3.49
CA SER A 40 -10.37 11.42 4.47
C SER A 40 -10.14 12.83 3.90
N GLU A 41 -9.05 13.04 3.16
CA GLU A 41 -8.77 14.34 2.53
C GLU A 41 -9.86 14.73 1.52
N GLU A 42 -10.36 13.76 0.73
CA GLU A 42 -11.46 13.96 -0.23
C GLU A 42 -12.75 14.30 0.53
N ILE A 43 -13.07 13.58 1.60
CA ILE A 43 -14.28 13.81 2.42
C ILE A 43 -14.24 15.18 3.08
N ASP A 44 -13.15 15.53 3.78
CA ASP A 44 -13.00 16.81 4.46
C ASP A 44 -13.22 17.98 3.49
N TYR A 45 -12.70 17.86 2.27
CA TYR A 45 -12.89 18.87 1.24
C TYR A 45 -14.35 18.96 0.78
N ILE A 46 -14.99 17.82 0.50
CA ILE A 46 -16.39 17.76 -0.01
C ILE A 46 -17.37 18.29 1.06
N GLU A 47 -17.19 17.88 2.32
CA GLU A 47 -18.05 18.29 3.43
C GLU A 47 -17.90 19.79 3.76
N SER A 48 -16.76 20.41 3.45
CA SER A 48 -16.59 21.85 3.58
C SER A 48 -17.53 22.67 2.68
N PHE A 49 -18.10 22.05 1.64
CA PHE A 49 -19.13 22.63 0.75
C PHE A 49 -20.56 22.26 1.18
N GLY A 50 -20.76 21.63 2.34
CA GLY A 50 -22.08 21.21 2.83
C GLY A 50 -22.67 20.00 2.10
N ILE A 51 -21.85 19.22 1.40
CA ILE A 51 -22.27 18.00 0.70
C ILE A 51 -22.09 16.82 1.66
N GLU A 52 -23.15 16.04 1.88
CA GLU A 52 -23.09 14.81 2.66
C GLU A 52 -22.27 13.74 1.93
N THR A 53 -21.48 12.99 2.69
CA THR A 53 -20.65 11.92 2.15
C THR A 53 -20.99 10.57 2.78
N GLU A 54 -20.87 9.51 1.99
CA GLU A 54 -20.98 8.13 2.45
C GLU A 54 -19.77 7.35 1.95
N VAL A 55 -19.20 6.49 2.82
CA VAL A 55 -18.06 5.65 2.48
C VAL A 55 -18.47 4.19 2.43
N VAL A 56 -18.28 3.57 1.29
CA VAL A 56 -18.41 2.13 1.14
C VAL A 56 -17.01 1.51 1.32
N PRO A 57 -16.78 0.71 2.38
CA PRO A 57 -15.51 0.04 2.61
C PRO A 57 -15.13 -0.88 1.45
N GLY A 58 -13.83 -0.97 1.20
CA GLY A 58 -13.27 -1.86 0.19
C GLY A 58 -12.25 -2.83 0.76
N ILE A 59 -11.74 -3.72 -0.08
CA ILE A 59 -10.70 -4.66 0.31
C ILE A 59 -9.34 -4.09 -0.08
N SER A 60 -8.51 -3.76 0.92
CA SER A 60 -7.16 -3.25 0.68
C SER A 60 -6.26 -4.30 0.02
N SER A 61 -5.42 -3.87 -0.92
CA SER A 61 -4.37 -4.69 -1.50
C SER A 61 -3.41 -5.27 -0.46
N SER A 62 -3.25 -4.61 0.68
CA SER A 62 -2.43 -5.11 1.79
C SER A 62 -2.91 -6.45 2.36
N MET A 63 -4.19 -6.78 2.19
CA MET A 63 -4.79 -8.05 2.59
C MET A 63 -5.11 -8.95 1.39
N ALA A 64 -5.70 -8.40 0.34
CA ALA A 64 -6.15 -9.17 -0.82
C ALA A 64 -4.99 -9.82 -1.57
N VAL A 65 -3.90 -9.09 -1.79
CA VAL A 65 -2.76 -9.56 -2.58
C VAL A 65 -1.99 -10.68 -1.88
N PRO A 66 -1.59 -10.58 -0.59
CA PRO A 66 -1.02 -11.74 0.12
C PRO A 66 -1.95 -12.96 0.12
N ALA A 67 -3.25 -12.75 0.38
CA ALA A 67 -4.23 -13.83 0.43
C ALA A 67 -4.35 -14.57 -0.92
N SER A 68 -4.33 -13.86 -2.05
CA SER A 68 -4.36 -14.47 -3.39
C SER A 68 -3.14 -15.35 -3.67
N GLN A 69 -2.04 -15.11 -2.98
CA GLN A 69 -0.80 -15.89 -3.06
C GLN A 69 -0.68 -16.96 -1.97
N GLY A 70 -1.73 -17.19 -1.18
CA GLY A 70 -1.70 -18.14 -0.07
C GLY A 70 -0.80 -17.68 1.10
N ILE A 71 -0.44 -16.41 1.15
CA ILE A 71 0.39 -15.85 2.21
C ILE A 71 -0.53 -15.35 3.33
N SER A 72 -0.54 -16.05 4.45
CA SER A 72 -1.28 -15.65 5.64
C SER A 72 -0.55 -14.53 6.38
N LEU A 73 -1.25 -13.45 6.69
CA LEU A 73 -0.70 -12.32 7.46
C LEU A 73 -0.60 -12.64 8.96
N THR A 74 -1.41 -13.57 9.46
CA THR A 74 -1.35 -14.05 10.83
C THR A 74 -1.35 -15.56 10.85
N LYS A 75 -0.55 -16.16 11.76
CA LYS A 75 -0.52 -17.61 11.95
C LYS A 75 -0.25 -17.89 13.42
N ARG A 76 -1.15 -18.63 14.07
CA ARG A 76 -1.03 -18.99 15.48
C ARG A 76 0.33 -19.61 15.77
N GLY A 77 1.02 -19.11 16.79
CA GLY A 77 2.35 -19.56 17.20
C GLY A 77 3.50 -19.11 16.30
N VAL A 78 3.25 -18.31 15.25
CA VAL A 78 4.28 -17.78 14.34
C VAL A 78 4.22 -16.26 14.26
N SER A 79 3.06 -15.70 13.94
CA SER A 79 2.84 -14.26 13.86
C SER A 79 1.42 -13.94 14.33
N GLU A 80 1.29 -13.29 15.48
CA GLU A 80 0.01 -12.99 16.11
C GLU A 80 -0.53 -11.61 15.72
N SER A 81 0.27 -10.83 15.00
CA SER A 81 -0.09 -9.50 14.52
C SER A 81 0.46 -9.24 13.12
N PHE A 82 -0.12 -8.29 12.43
CA PHE A 82 0.45 -7.77 11.19
C PHE A 82 0.36 -6.24 11.18
N TRP A 83 1.32 -5.61 10.53
CA TRP A 83 1.40 -4.16 10.37
C TRP A 83 1.36 -3.83 8.88
N VAL A 84 0.59 -2.81 8.54
CA VAL A 84 0.54 -2.25 7.18
C VAL A 84 1.13 -0.86 7.22
N ILE A 85 2.23 -0.67 6.53
CA ILE A 85 2.96 0.60 6.53
C ILE A 85 3.25 1.06 5.11
N THR A 86 3.45 2.38 4.94
CA THR A 86 4.00 2.90 3.68
C THR A 86 5.52 2.83 3.70
N GLY A 87 6.13 2.39 2.60
CA GLY A 87 7.57 2.47 2.42
C GLY A 87 8.05 3.88 2.06
N THR A 88 7.14 4.73 1.55
CA THR A 88 7.50 6.07 1.07
C THR A 88 6.50 7.10 1.57
N THR A 89 6.98 8.15 2.25
CA THR A 89 6.16 9.27 2.70
C THR A 89 5.81 10.23 1.55
N SER A 90 4.94 11.22 1.82
CA SER A 90 4.61 12.31 0.88
C SER A 90 5.85 13.10 0.44
N GLU A 91 6.87 13.21 1.30
CA GLU A 91 8.15 13.84 1.00
C GLU A 91 9.11 12.92 0.20
N ARG A 92 8.66 11.75 -0.23
CA ARG A 92 9.47 10.72 -0.91
C ARG A 92 10.63 10.16 -0.08
N LYS A 93 10.54 10.29 1.24
CA LYS A 93 11.48 9.69 2.20
C LYS A 93 10.98 8.32 2.64
N LEU A 94 11.89 7.49 3.15
CA LEU A 94 11.50 6.24 3.81
C LEU A 94 10.72 6.56 5.09
N SER A 95 9.62 5.83 5.32
CA SER A 95 8.86 5.95 6.58
C SER A 95 9.71 5.51 7.78
N THR A 96 9.66 6.29 8.85
CA THR A 96 10.31 5.93 10.13
C THR A 96 9.73 4.65 10.75
N ASP A 97 8.48 4.33 10.44
CA ASP A 97 7.80 3.12 10.94
C ASP A 97 8.47 1.83 10.47
N VAL A 98 9.25 1.88 9.38
CA VAL A 98 10.05 0.74 8.92
C VAL A 98 11.05 0.28 9.98
N TYR A 99 11.65 1.21 10.75
CA TYR A 99 12.55 0.88 11.85
C TYR A 99 11.83 0.17 13.00
N LEU A 100 10.64 0.61 13.35
CA LEU A 100 9.81 -0.02 14.39
C LEU A 100 9.33 -1.40 13.93
N ALA A 101 8.86 -1.49 12.70
CA ALA A 101 8.39 -2.74 12.10
C ALA A 101 9.52 -3.79 12.03
N ALA A 102 10.74 -3.37 11.69
CA ALA A 102 11.91 -4.27 11.67
C ALA A 102 12.27 -4.83 13.05
N GLN A 103 11.88 -4.20 14.15
CA GLN A 103 12.08 -4.69 15.51
C GLN A 103 10.94 -5.62 15.98
N SER A 104 9.77 -5.53 15.36
CA SER A 104 8.58 -6.29 15.77
C SER A 104 8.66 -7.77 15.35
N THR A 105 7.81 -8.61 15.94
CA THR A 105 7.58 -10.00 15.52
C THR A 105 6.39 -10.14 14.58
N ALA A 106 5.77 -9.04 14.22
CA ALA A 106 4.62 -8.98 13.33
C ALA A 106 4.99 -9.37 11.88
N THR A 107 4.01 -9.84 11.13
CA THR A 107 4.10 -9.81 9.67
C THR A 107 4.01 -8.36 9.20
N VAL A 108 4.96 -7.92 8.38
CA VAL A 108 5.02 -6.54 7.91
C VAL A 108 4.64 -6.48 6.43
N VAL A 109 3.59 -5.72 6.12
CA VAL A 109 3.17 -5.41 4.76
C VAL A 109 3.60 -3.99 4.43
N ILE A 110 4.49 -3.83 3.47
CA ILE A 110 5.02 -2.52 3.07
C ILE A 110 4.46 -2.17 1.68
N LEU A 111 3.59 -1.18 1.63
CA LEU A 111 3.09 -0.63 0.37
C LEU A 111 4.01 0.50 -0.11
N MET A 112 4.06 0.72 -1.43
CA MET A 112 4.88 1.81 -2.03
C MET A 112 6.37 1.75 -1.64
N GLY A 113 6.91 0.55 -1.37
CA GLY A 113 8.26 0.35 -0.86
C GLY A 113 9.34 0.11 -1.92
N MET A 114 9.00 -0.13 -3.19
CA MET A 114 9.97 -0.57 -4.20
C MET A 114 11.12 0.40 -4.42
N SER A 115 10.86 1.71 -4.47
CA SER A 115 11.90 2.74 -4.61
C SER A 115 12.84 2.83 -3.41
N LYS A 116 12.48 2.22 -2.28
CA LYS A 116 13.22 2.21 -1.02
C LYS A 116 13.67 0.80 -0.60
N LEU A 117 13.60 -0.17 -1.51
CA LEU A 117 13.87 -1.57 -1.18
C LEU A 117 15.25 -1.76 -0.52
N ASN A 118 16.29 -1.17 -1.06
CA ASN A 118 17.65 -1.30 -0.53
C ASN A 118 17.77 -0.74 0.91
N GLU A 119 17.10 0.40 1.16
CA GLU A 119 17.05 1.01 2.50
C GLU A 119 16.29 0.09 3.47
N ILE A 120 15.14 -0.44 3.05
CA ILE A 120 14.32 -1.38 3.83
C ILE A 120 15.12 -2.64 4.17
N VAL A 121 15.72 -3.28 3.18
CA VAL A 121 16.56 -4.47 3.37
C VAL A 121 17.69 -4.19 4.36
N SER A 122 18.39 -3.07 4.21
CA SER A 122 19.48 -2.67 5.12
C SER A 122 19.01 -2.52 6.56
N ILE A 123 17.81 -1.97 6.78
CA ILE A 123 17.22 -1.81 8.12
C ILE A 123 16.91 -3.19 8.73
N PHE A 124 16.23 -4.06 8.00
CA PHE A 124 15.90 -5.40 8.51
C PHE A 124 17.15 -6.22 8.82
N LYS A 125 18.21 -6.11 8.00
CA LYS A 125 19.52 -6.75 8.28
C LYS A 125 20.15 -6.25 9.59
N LYS A 126 20.05 -4.95 9.90
CA LYS A 126 20.55 -4.37 11.17
C LYS A 126 19.87 -4.96 12.40
N PHE A 127 18.64 -5.44 12.28
CA PHE A 127 17.89 -6.09 13.36
C PHE A 127 17.97 -7.63 13.30
N ASN A 128 18.99 -8.19 12.66
CA ASN A 128 19.24 -9.63 12.54
C ASN A 128 18.10 -10.41 11.87
N LYS A 129 17.42 -9.78 10.91
CA LYS A 129 16.29 -10.37 10.18
C LYS A 129 16.62 -10.77 8.74
N SER A 130 17.87 -11.10 8.46
CA SER A 130 18.34 -11.48 7.12
C SER A 130 17.59 -12.68 6.55
N GLU A 131 17.19 -13.63 7.38
CA GLU A 131 16.55 -14.89 6.95
C GLU A 131 15.03 -14.85 7.01
N ILE A 132 14.41 -13.69 7.31
CA ILE A 132 12.95 -13.56 7.29
C ILE A 132 12.43 -13.80 5.87
N PRO A 133 11.46 -14.72 5.69
CA PRO A 133 10.79 -14.91 4.41
C PRO A 133 10.16 -13.62 3.90
N THR A 134 10.42 -13.31 2.65
CA THR A 134 10.00 -12.06 2.03
C THR A 134 9.39 -12.33 0.66
N ALA A 135 8.26 -11.69 0.39
CA ALA A 135 7.60 -11.70 -0.89
C ALA A 135 7.50 -10.28 -1.46
N ILE A 136 7.77 -10.13 -2.75
CA ILE A 136 7.43 -8.91 -3.51
C ILE A 136 6.43 -9.31 -4.57
N ILE A 137 5.26 -8.66 -4.54
CA ILE A 137 4.17 -8.93 -5.45
C ILE A 137 3.87 -7.66 -6.22
N GLN A 138 4.05 -7.70 -7.51
CA GLN A 138 3.78 -6.60 -8.43
C GLN A 138 2.47 -6.88 -9.17
N ASN A 139 1.63 -5.86 -9.33
CA ASN A 139 0.34 -5.95 -10.03
C ASN A 139 -0.53 -7.11 -9.50
N GLY A 140 -0.53 -7.33 -8.19
CA GLY A 140 -1.25 -8.44 -7.55
C GLY A 140 -2.72 -8.50 -7.96
N THR A 141 -3.25 -9.71 -8.11
CA THR A 141 -4.62 -10.02 -8.55
C THR A 141 -4.98 -9.61 -9.99
N THR A 142 -4.01 -9.22 -10.80
CA THR A 142 -4.21 -8.88 -12.23
C THR A 142 -3.57 -9.92 -13.15
N VAL A 143 -3.90 -9.86 -14.44
CA VAL A 143 -3.28 -10.72 -15.46
C VAL A 143 -1.78 -10.48 -15.66
N SER A 144 -1.26 -9.36 -15.20
CA SER A 144 0.16 -8.97 -15.26
C SER A 144 0.88 -9.16 -13.93
N GLU A 145 0.31 -9.95 -13.02
CA GLU A 145 0.91 -10.23 -11.72
C GLU A 145 2.28 -10.90 -11.86
N LYS A 146 3.22 -10.43 -11.05
CA LYS A 146 4.55 -11.05 -10.89
C LYS A 146 4.86 -11.19 -9.41
N ILE A 147 5.47 -12.31 -9.03
CA ILE A 147 5.88 -12.56 -7.65
C ILE A 147 7.36 -12.94 -7.56
N GLY A 148 8.06 -12.33 -6.60
CA GLY A 148 9.40 -12.70 -6.15
C GLY A 148 9.34 -13.21 -4.73
N LEU A 149 9.88 -14.40 -4.47
CA LEU A 149 9.98 -15.01 -3.15
C LEU A 149 11.45 -15.20 -2.78
N GLY A 150 11.80 -14.88 -1.55
CA GLY A 150 13.16 -15.00 -1.02
C GLY A 150 13.19 -14.71 0.47
N THR A 151 14.36 -14.34 0.95
CA THR A 151 14.56 -13.78 2.29
C THR A 151 14.97 -12.31 2.18
N ILE A 152 15.00 -11.58 3.27
CA ILE A 152 15.56 -10.22 3.29
C ILE A 152 16.96 -10.20 2.67
N ASN A 153 17.73 -11.26 2.83
CA ASN A 153 19.10 -11.32 2.30
C ASN A 153 19.16 -11.48 0.77
N SER A 154 18.21 -12.19 0.18
CA SER A 154 18.21 -12.54 -1.24
C SER A 154 17.22 -11.72 -2.10
N ILE A 155 16.31 -10.97 -1.48
CA ILE A 155 15.17 -10.40 -2.21
C ILE A 155 15.57 -9.37 -3.28
N GLU A 156 16.65 -8.64 -3.07
CA GLU A 156 17.16 -7.67 -4.04
C GLU A 156 17.61 -8.37 -5.34
N GLU A 157 18.30 -9.51 -5.22
CA GLU A 157 18.70 -10.33 -6.36
C GLU A 157 17.48 -10.92 -7.07
N VAL A 158 16.50 -11.42 -6.32
CA VAL A 158 15.22 -11.92 -6.87
C VAL A 158 14.50 -10.84 -7.68
N VAL A 159 14.50 -9.60 -7.20
CA VAL A 159 13.90 -8.47 -7.93
C VAL A 159 14.58 -8.24 -9.28
N LEU A 160 15.90 -8.28 -9.31
CA LEU A 160 16.66 -8.11 -10.55
C LEU A 160 16.41 -9.27 -11.53
N GLN A 161 16.49 -10.52 -11.06
CA GLN A 161 16.28 -11.71 -11.88
C GLN A 161 14.88 -11.77 -12.49
N LYS A 162 13.85 -11.40 -11.70
CA LYS A 162 12.45 -11.42 -12.14
C LYS A 162 11.98 -10.12 -12.78
N GLN A 163 12.84 -9.13 -12.88
CA GLN A 163 12.53 -7.81 -13.44
C GLN A 163 11.27 -7.20 -12.78
N LEU A 164 11.22 -7.26 -11.45
CA LEU A 164 10.14 -6.65 -10.68
C LEU A 164 10.36 -5.13 -10.59
N SER A 165 9.28 -4.37 -10.72
CA SER A 165 9.30 -2.90 -10.66
C SER A 165 8.10 -2.37 -9.90
N SER A 166 8.07 -1.07 -9.66
CA SER A 166 6.93 -0.36 -9.05
C SER A 166 5.87 -0.02 -10.10
#